data_675f1f2e7ad0c26195599604bc01f877
#
_entry.id   675f1f2e7ad0c26195599604bc01f877
#
_cell.length_a   1.000
_cell.length_b   1.000
_cell.length_c   1.000
_cell.angle_alpha   90.00
_cell.angle_beta   90.00
_cell.angle_gamma   90.00
#
_symmetry.space_group_name_H-M   'P 1'
#
loop_
_entity.id
_entity.type
_entity.pdbx_description
1 polymer ?
#
loop_
_entity_poly.entity_id
_entity_poly.type
_entity_poly.pdbx_seq_one_letter_code
_entity_poly.pdbx_strand_id
1 'polypeptide(L)'
;KQIWEKGMLYLGHKIAPYCPRCGTALSSHEVAQGYKNVKETSAFVLFKVKGEDAYLLAWTTTPWTLPSNLALCVNPRDTYCRITVEGKHYIMGKALISSVFSGKEVQIDAEMPGVELKGMEYEPLFDFAVGKLDKPAWRVICDDYVTMTDGSGIVHIAPAFGEDDNRVCRENDIPFVNFVDTQGCMTADTKWPGVFVKDADKLVLEDLKERGLLFAAVPFAHDYPFCWRCDTPLLYYPRPTWYIKMTAVRDQLVRNNRTINWLPDNIKEGRMGVWLENVHDWGLSRERYWGTPLPIWRCEEGHIHVIGSRQELKEMAIGPVADDLELHRPYVDAIQIKCPECGKPMTRVTDVIDCWYDSGSMPFAQWHYPFENKDIFEKRFPANFISE
;
A
#
# COMPACT_ATOMS: atom_id res chain seq x y z
N LYS A 1 19.03 14.61 8.04
CA LYS A 1 18.97 15.04 9.45
C LYS A 1 17.95 16.15 9.68
N GLN A 2 17.99 17.27 8.97
CA GLN A 2 17.06 18.41 9.15
C GLN A 2 15.57 17.99 9.03
N ILE A 3 15.24 17.09 8.10
CA ILE A 3 13.88 16.54 7.95
C ILE A 3 13.45 15.77 9.20
N TRP A 4 14.36 14.98 9.78
CA TRP A 4 14.13 14.25 11.03
C TRP A 4 13.96 15.19 12.23
N GLU A 5 14.82 16.20 12.37
CA GLU A 5 14.74 17.22 13.43
C GLU A 5 13.43 18.03 13.38
N LYS A 6 12.84 18.17 12.20
CA LYS A 6 11.50 18.76 12.01
C LYS A 6 10.35 17.80 12.30
N GLY A 7 10.63 16.56 12.74
CA GLY A 7 9.61 15.54 13.00
C GLY A 7 8.89 15.02 11.75
N MET A 8 9.49 15.20 10.57
CA MET A 8 8.89 14.81 9.29
C MET A 8 9.35 13.43 8.79
N LEU A 9 10.38 12.84 9.38
CA LEU A 9 10.86 11.49 9.03
C LEU A 9 10.28 10.47 10.01
N TYR A 10 9.64 9.42 9.51
CA TYR A 10 9.08 8.37 10.35
C TYR A 10 9.13 7.00 9.68
N LEU A 11 9.15 5.94 10.48
CA LEU A 11 8.97 4.57 10.01
C LEU A 11 7.48 4.24 9.98
N GLY A 12 6.94 3.99 8.79
CA GLY A 12 5.55 3.60 8.59
C GLY A 12 5.42 2.13 8.23
N HIS A 13 4.35 1.49 8.71
CA HIS A 13 3.91 0.17 8.27
C HIS A 13 2.70 0.37 7.37
N LYS A 14 2.95 0.58 6.09
CA LYS A 14 1.91 0.81 5.08
C LYS A 14 1.92 -0.31 4.05
N ILE A 15 0.79 -0.50 3.42
CA ILE A 15 0.69 -1.32 2.23
C ILE A 15 1.31 -0.51 1.09
N ALA A 16 2.32 -1.08 0.44
CA ALA A 16 3.02 -0.44 -0.66
C ALA A 16 3.14 -1.39 -1.85
N PRO A 17 3.20 -0.86 -3.08
CA PRO A 17 3.56 -1.67 -4.24
C PRO A 17 4.93 -2.31 -4.01
N TYR A 18 4.99 -3.62 -4.13
CA TYR A 18 6.17 -4.42 -3.78
C TYR A 18 6.49 -5.40 -4.91
N CYS A 19 7.77 -5.49 -5.26
CA CYS A 19 8.26 -6.49 -6.19
C CYS A 19 8.84 -7.68 -5.42
N PRO A 20 8.19 -8.86 -5.41
CA PRO A 20 8.66 -10.02 -4.66
C PRO A 20 9.99 -10.58 -5.19
N ARG A 21 10.27 -10.44 -6.49
CA ARG A 21 11.54 -10.86 -7.10
C ARG A 21 12.70 -9.93 -6.75
N CYS A 22 12.48 -8.62 -6.76
CA CYS A 22 13.51 -7.64 -6.38
C CYS A 22 13.63 -7.48 -4.86
N GLY A 23 12.64 -7.95 -4.08
CA GLY A 23 12.60 -7.85 -2.62
C GLY A 23 12.47 -6.41 -2.12
N THR A 24 11.81 -5.53 -2.86
CA THR A 24 11.74 -4.09 -2.51
C THR A 24 10.39 -3.46 -2.81
N ALA A 25 9.99 -2.51 -1.97
CA ALA A 25 8.87 -1.62 -2.27
C ALA A 25 9.25 -0.64 -3.40
N LEU A 26 8.23 -0.18 -4.13
CA LEU A 26 8.36 0.80 -5.21
C LEU A 26 7.56 2.06 -4.88
N SER A 27 8.02 3.21 -5.35
CA SER A 27 7.26 4.46 -5.33
C SER A 27 6.18 4.46 -6.41
N SER A 28 5.19 5.34 -6.26
CA SER A 28 4.13 5.52 -7.27
C SER A 28 4.70 5.85 -8.65
N HIS A 29 5.81 6.59 -8.70
CA HIS A 29 6.49 6.95 -9.94
C HIS A 29 7.12 5.73 -10.64
N GLU A 30 7.75 4.82 -9.89
CA GLU A 30 8.28 3.57 -10.44
C GLU A 30 7.16 2.64 -10.92
N VAL A 31 6.06 2.59 -10.20
CA VAL A 31 4.86 1.78 -10.56
C VAL A 31 4.24 2.27 -11.87
N ALA A 32 4.13 3.60 -12.04
CA ALA A 32 3.54 4.21 -13.22
C ALA A 32 4.24 3.81 -14.54
N GLN A 33 5.52 3.41 -14.49
CA GLN A 33 6.29 2.98 -15.66
C GLN A 33 6.00 1.54 -16.09
N GLY A 34 5.33 0.74 -15.25
CA GLY A 34 5.20 -0.70 -15.42
C GLY A 34 3.79 -1.21 -15.70
N TYR A 35 2.81 -0.35 -15.96
CA TYR A 35 1.45 -0.82 -16.23
C TYR A 35 1.33 -1.54 -17.56
N LYS A 36 0.63 -2.69 -17.55
CA LYS A 36 0.29 -3.48 -18.73
C LYS A 36 -1.17 -3.84 -18.71
N ASN A 37 -1.81 -3.84 -19.88
CA ASN A 37 -3.15 -4.41 -20.00
C ASN A 37 -3.03 -5.93 -19.97
N VAL A 38 -3.67 -6.55 -19.00
CA VAL A 38 -3.67 -8.00 -18.77
C VAL A 38 -5.10 -8.53 -18.78
N LYS A 39 -5.24 -9.80 -19.14
CA LYS A 39 -6.49 -10.52 -19.05
C LYS A 39 -6.35 -11.60 -17.98
N GLU A 40 -6.99 -11.37 -16.84
CA GLU A 40 -6.97 -12.28 -15.68
C GLU A 40 -8.36 -12.84 -15.41
N THR A 41 -8.48 -13.76 -14.50
CA THR A 41 -9.78 -14.30 -14.07
C THR A 41 -10.26 -13.54 -12.84
N SER A 42 -11.36 -12.82 -12.97
CA SER A 42 -12.09 -12.28 -11.82
C SER A 42 -13.11 -13.30 -11.31
N ALA A 43 -13.48 -13.19 -10.05
CA ALA A 43 -14.37 -14.12 -9.40
C ALA A 43 -15.50 -13.44 -8.64
N PHE A 44 -16.70 -13.98 -8.79
CA PHE A 44 -17.84 -13.73 -7.90
C PHE A 44 -17.90 -14.83 -6.86
N VAL A 45 -17.86 -14.47 -5.59
CA VAL A 45 -17.71 -15.39 -4.46
C VAL A 45 -18.85 -15.21 -3.48
N LEU A 46 -19.35 -16.34 -2.97
CA LEU A 46 -20.47 -16.42 -2.05
C LEU A 46 -19.97 -16.47 -0.60
N PHE A 47 -20.33 -15.45 0.18
CA PHE A 47 -20.08 -15.40 1.61
C PHE A 47 -21.37 -15.69 2.37
N LYS A 48 -21.45 -16.82 3.05
CA LYS A 48 -22.65 -17.26 3.76
C LYS A 48 -22.94 -16.34 4.94
N VAL A 49 -24.14 -15.76 4.96
CA VAL A 49 -24.58 -14.93 6.09
C VAL A 49 -24.76 -15.83 7.31
N LYS A 50 -24.26 -15.40 8.45
CA LYS A 50 -24.30 -16.19 9.68
C LYS A 50 -25.72 -16.23 10.24
N GLY A 51 -26.24 -17.44 10.43
CA GLY A 51 -27.58 -17.66 10.97
C GLY A 51 -28.73 -17.49 9.96
N GLU A 52 -28.43 -17.23 8.67
CA GLU A 52 -29.42 -17.06 7.63
C GLU A 52 -29.12 -17.92 6.40
N ASP A 53 -30.14 -18.30 5.65
CA ASP A 53 -29.97 -18.96 4.36
C ASP A 53 -29.85 -17.93 3.23
N ALA A 54 -28.80 -17.12 3.29
CA ALA A 54 -28.49 -16.09 2.30
C ALA A 54 -26.97 -15.94 2.12
N TYR A 55 -26.57 -15.38 1.00
CA TYR A 55 -25.18 -15.13 0.65
C TYR A 55 -24.94 -13.67 0.29
N LEU A 56 -23.90 -13.06 0.85
CA LEU A 56 -23.32 -11.83 0.33
C LEU A 56 -22.50 -12.19 -0.90
N LEU A 57 -22.79 -11.58 -2.05
CA LEU A 57 -22.09 -11.84 -3.31
C LEU A 57 -21.01 -10.77 -3.51
N ALA A 58 -19.77 -11.12 -3.27
CA ALA A 58 -18.63 -10.22 -3.49
C ALA A 58 -17.88 -10.53 -4.78
N TRP A 59 -17.18 -9.54 -5.32
CA TRP A 59 -16.38 -9.67 -6.53
C TRP A 59 -14.92 -9.29 -6.26
N THR A 60 -14.00 -10.02 -6.91
CA THR A 60 -12.55 -9.75 -6.83
C THR A 60 -11.84 -10.05 -8.14
N THR A 61 -10.79 -9.28 -8.42
CA THR A 61 -9.81 -9.53 -9.51
C THR A 61 -8.57 -10.25 -9.02
N THR A 62 -8.45 -10.48 -7.71
CA THR A 62 -7.27 -11.10 -7.06
C THR A 62 -7.70 -12.25 -6.14
N PRO A 63 -8.10 -13.41 -6.69
CA PRO A 63 -8.59 -14.55 -5.89
C PRO A 63 -7.60 -15.01 -4.81
N TRP A 64 -6.30 -14.87 -5.05
CA TRP A 64 -5.24 -15.23 -4.09
C TRP A 64 -5.29 -14.46 -2.76
N THR A 65 -6.02 -13.32 -2.70
CA THR A 65 -6.18 -12.55 -1.46
C THR A 65 -7.33 -13.07 -0.58
N LEU A 66 -8.25 -13.87 -1.14
CA LEU A 66 -9.42 -14.41 -0.43
C LEU A 66 -9.08 -15.21 0.84
N PRO A 67 -7.97 -15.99 0.91
CA PRO A 67 -7.53 -16.63 2.16
C PRO A 67 -7.29 -15.66 3.32
N SER A 68 -6.98 -14.40 3.02
CA SER A 68 -6.77 -13.32 4.00
C SER A 68 -8.00 -12.43 4.19
N ASN A 69 -9.18 -12.84 3.75
CA ASN A 69 -10.42 -12.09 3.92
C ASN A 69 -10.79 -11.94 5.40
N LEU A 70 -11.07 -10.72 5.84
CA LEU A 70 -11.49 -10.41 7.21
C LEU A 70 -12.74 -9.54 7.30
N ALA A 71 -13.14 -8.88 6.20
CA ALA A 71 -14.35 -8.08 6.12
C ALA A 71 -14.90 -8.07 4.69
N LEU A 72 -16.14 -7.63 4.56
CA LEU A 72 -16.74 -7.19 3.30
C LEU A 72 -17.09 -5.72 3.43
N CYS A 73 -16.88 -4.93 2.37
CA CYS A 73 -17.17 -3.50 2.37
C CYS A 73 -18.28 -3.15 1.40
N VAL A 74 -19.17 -2.27 1.84
CA VAL A 74 -20.30 -1.75 1.05
C VAL A 74 -20.31 -0.22 1.10
N ASN A 75 -20.90 0.43 0.07
CA ASN A 75 -21.10 1.86 0.11
C ASN A 75 -22.32 2.18 1.01
N PRO A 76 -22.20 3.00 2.04
CA PRO A 76 -23.29 3.24 2.99
C PRO A 76 -24.51 3.92 2.38
N ARG A 77 -24.34 4.67 1.26
CA ARG A 77 -25.36 5.48 0.61
C ARG A 77 -26.06 4.79 -0.56
N ASP A 78 -25.40 3.78 -1.14
CA ASP A 78 -25.96 3.05 -2.27
C ASP A 78 -27.04 2.06 -1.84
N THR A 79 -27.90 1.67 -2.78
CA THR A 79 -28.98 0.71 -2.54
C THR A 79 -28.52 -0.71 -2.80
N TYR A 80 -28.75 -1.58 -1.84
CA TYR A 80 -28.55 -3.02 -1.92
C TYR A 80 -29.87 -3.75 -1.90
N CYS A 81 -29.91 -4.92 -2.51
CA CYS A 81 -31.09 -5.76 -2.53
C CYS A 81 -30.79 -7.14 -1.96
N ARG A 82 -31.76 -7.65 -1.19
CA ARG A 82 -31.91 -9.09 -1.00
C ARG A 82 -32.74 -9.60 -2.18
N ILE A 83 -32.24 -10.62 -2.85
CA ILE A 83 -32.89 -11.16 -4.05
C ILE A 83 -32.96 -12.69 -3.96
N THR A 84 -34.00 -13.26 -4.58
CA THR A 84 -34.13 -14.70 -4.79
C THR A 84 -33.97 -15.03 -6.27
N VAL A 85 -33.05 -15.96 -6.55
CA VAL A 85 -32.80 -16.48 -7.89
C VAL A 85 -32.68 -18.01 -7.81
N GLU A 86 -33.53 -18.70 -8.56
CA GLU A 86 -33.52 -20.18 -8.60
C GLU A 86 -33.60 -20.82 -7.18
N GLY A 87 -34.36 -20.18 -6.27
CA GLY A 87 -34.54 -20.66 -4.89
C GLY A 87 -33.38 -20.38 -3.93
N LYS A 88 -32.37 -19.64 -4.34
CA LYS A 88 -31.25 -19.19 -3.50
C LYS A 88 -31.34 -17.68 -3.23
N HIS A 89 -30.92 -17.28 -2.04
CA HIS A 89 -30.99 -15.89 -1.61
C HIS A 89 -29.61 -15.22 -1.66
N TYR A 90 -29.56 -14.04 -2.30
CA TYR A 90 -28.32 -13.25 -2.44
C TYR A 90 -28.53 -11.83 -1.96
N ILE A 91 -27.44 -11.18 -1.50
CA ILE A 91 -27.38 -9.75 -1.16
C ILE A 91 -26.32 -9.13 -2.04
N MET A 92 -26.67 -8.07 -2.79
CA MET A 92 -25.76 -7.35 -3.66
C MET A 92 -26.24 -5.94 -4.00
N GLY A 93 -25.41 -5.14 -4.65
CA GLY A 93 -25.78 -3.80 -5.13
C GLY A 93 -26.90 -3.85 -6.17
N LYS A 94 -27.95 -3.04 -5.97
CA LYS A 94 -29.14 -3.00 -6.84
C LYS A 94 -28.81 -2.72 -8.31
N ALA A 95 -27.93 -1.75 -8.56
CA ALA A 95 -27.56 -1.33 -9.91
C ALA A 95 -26.88 -2.43 -10.74
N LEU A 96 -26.32 -3.45 -10.08
CA LEU A 96 -25.53 -4.50 -10.72
C LEU A 96 -26.28 -5.83 -10.89
N ILE A 97 -27.52 -5.93 -10.40
CA ILE A 97 -28.31 -7.15 -10.50
C ILE A 97 -28.49 -7.62 -11.94
N SER A 98 -28.86 -6.70 -12.84
CA SER A 98 -29.12 -7.03 -14.25
C SER A 98 -27.89 -7.52 -15.01
N SER A 99 -26.69 -7.05 -14.64
CA SER A 99 -25.44 -7.48 -15.26
C SER A 99 -24.99 -8.85 -14.74
N VAL A 100 -25.09 -9.08 -13.43
CA VAL A 100 -24.66 -10.33 -12.79
C VAL A 100 -25.62 -11.49 -13.06
N PHE A 101 -26.93 -11.24 -13.04
CA PHE A 101 -27.98 -12.23 -13.27
C PHE A 101 -28.63 -12.09 -14.66
N SER A 102 -27.88 -11.65 -15.65
CA SER A 102 -28.38 -11.49 -17.02
C SER A 102 -29.06 -12.78 -17.52
N GLY A 103 -30.29 -12.66 -18.01
CA GLY A 103 -31.09 -13.76 -18.54
C GLY A 103 -31.74 -14.68 -17.50
N LYS A 104 -31.62 -14.36 -16.19
CA LYS A 104 -32.31 -15.07 -15.11
C LYS A 104 -33.48 -14.27 -14.56
N GLU A 105 -34.50 -14.96 -14.09
CA GLU A 105 -35.62 -14.34 -13.34
C GLU A 105 -35.12 -14.01 -11.94
N VAL A 106 -35.24 -12.74 -11.55
CA VAL A 106 -34.79 -12.23 -10.24
C VAL A 106 -35.98 -11.66 -9.49
N GLN A 107 -36.27 -12.21 -8.33
CA GLN A 107 -37.24 -11.64 -7.39
C GLN A 107 -36.47 -10.76 -6.40
N ILE A 108 -36.91 -9.51 -6.27
CA ILE A 108 -36.39 -8.60 -5.22
C ILE A 108 -37.26 -8.80 -3.98
N ASP A 109 -36.63 -9.32 -2.91
CA ASP A 109 -37.34 -9.60 -1.65
C ASP A 109 -37.33 -8.38 -0.71
N ALA A 110 -36.22 -7.60 -0.72
CA ALA A 110 -36.05 -6.39 0.07
C ALA A 110 -35.03 -5.45 -0.57
N GLU A 111 -35.22 -4.15 -0.34
CA GLU A 111 -34.23 -3.10 -0.67
C GLU A 111 -33.83 -2.35 0.59
N MET A 112 -32.55 -2.01 0.70
CA MET A 112 -32.01 -1.32 1.86
C MET A 112 -30.79 -0.48 1.48
N PRO A 113 -30.53 0.63 2.15
CA PRO A 113 -29.25 1.35 2.01
C PRO A 113 -28.12 0.53 2.60
N GLY A 114 -26.91 0.67 2.04
CA GLY A 114 -25.74 -0.13 2.48
C GLY A 114 -25.40 0.02 3.96
N VAL A 115 -25.72 1.17 4.57
CA VAL A 115 -25.50 1.37 6.01
C VAL A 115 -26.27 0.36 6.88
N GLU A 116 -27.39 -0.18 6.44
CA GLU A 116 -28.17 -1.19 7.16
C GLU A 116 -27.50 -2.58 7.14
N LEU A 117 -26.58 -2.82 6.20
CA LEU A 117 -25.78 -4.05 6.17
C LEU A 117 -24.60 -4.01 7.14
N LYS A 118 -24.24 -2.83 7.68
CA LYS A 118 -23.12 -2.67 8.59
C LYS A 118 -23.26 -3.55 9.82
N GLY A 119 -22.21 -4.35 10.08
CA GLY A 119 -22.17 -5.28 11.21
C GLY A 119 -22.78 -6.65 10.92
N MET A 120 -23.40 -6.87 9.74
CA MET A 120 -23.88 -8.20 9.35
C MET A 120 -22.69 -9.19 9.34
N GLU A 121 -22.79 -10.27 10.11
CA GLU A 121 -21.76 -11.29 10.20
C GLU A 121 -21.92 -12.36 9.11
N TYR A 122 -20.81 -12.89 8.65
CA TYR A 122 -20.77 -13.99 7.69
C TYR A 122 -19.76 -15.07 8.12
N GLU A 123 -19.91 -16.27 7.59
CA GLU A 123 -19.00 -17.38 7.84
C GLU A 123 -17.66 -17.14 7.12
N PRO A 124 -16.50 -17.38 7.78
CA PRO A 124 -15.20 -17.23 7.13
C PRO A 124 -15.08 -18.11 5.90
N LEU A 125 -14.57 -17.52 4.80
CA LEU A 125 -14.38 -18.26 3.55
C LEU A 125 -13.33 -19.38 3.69
N PHE A 126 -12.31 -19.13 4.52
CA PHE A 126 -11.26 -20.07 4.93
C PHE A 126 -11.05 -19.98 6.44
N ASP A 127 -10.69 -21.08 7.06
CA ASP A 127 -10.51 -21.21 8.51
C ASP A 127 -9.08 -20.88 8.99
N PHE A 128 -8.19 -20.45 8.10
CA PHE A 128 -6.76 -20.26 8.40
C PHE A 128 -6.48 -19.25 9.54
N ALA A 129 -7.35 -18.27 9.70
CA ALA A 129 -7.27 -17.26 10.78
C ALA A 129 -8.19 -17.56 11.97
N VAL A 130 -9.06 -18.57 11.90
CA VAL A 130 -10.02 -18.89 12.97
C VAL A 130 -9.28 -19.28 14.24
N GLY A 131 -9.66 -18.66 15.37
CA GLY A 131 -9.02 -18.88 16.68
C GLY A 131 -7.66 -18.20 16.86
N LYS A 132 -7.15 -17.48 15.85
CA LYS A 132 -5.87 -16.78 15.90
C LYS A 132 -6.02 -15.24 16.00
N LEU A 133 -7.24 -14.72 15.88
CA LEU A 133 -7.50 -13.28 15.86
C LEU A 133 -7.71 -12.72 17.25
N ASP A 134 -7.20 -11.53 17.48
CA ASP A 134 -7.34 -10.75 18.72
C ASP A 134 -8.57 -9.84 18.74
N LYS A 135 -9.25 -9.69 17.60
CA LYS A 135 -10.40 -8.81 17.38
C LYS A 135 -11.48 -9.49 16.54
N PRO A 136 -12.74 -9.00 16.60
CA PRO A 136 -13.81 -9.51 15.75
C PRO A 136 -13.55 -9.25 14.26
N ALA A 137 -13.79 -10.25 13.44
CA ALA A 137 -13.68 -10.21 11.98
C ALA A 137 -14.96 -10.75 11.31
N TRP A 138 -14.90 -10.91 9.98
CA TRP A 138 -15.96 -11.53 9.14
C TRP A 138 -17.32 -10.85 9.30
N ARG A 139 -17.31 -9.53 9.19
CA ARG A 139 -18.50 -8.70 9.19
C ARG A 139 -18.47 -7.66 8.07
N VAL A 140 -19.62 -7.15 7.71
CA VAL A 140 -19.76 -6.06 6.75
C VAL A 140 -19.37 -4.73 7.39
N ILE A 141 -18.53 -3.97 6.72
CA ILE A 141 -18.15 -2.59 7.04
C ILE A 141 -18.58 -1.66 5.92
N CYS A 142 -18.53 -0.34 6.15
CA CYS A 142 -18.97 0.66 5.17
C CYS A 142 -17.84 1.63 4.86
N ASP A 143 -17.71 1.97 3.57
CA ASP A 143 -16.85 3.07 3.12
C ASP A 143 -17.32 3.60 1.74
N ASP A 144 -17.10 4.88 1.49
CA ASP A 144 -17.57 5.58 0.28
C ASP A 144 -16.76 5.21 -0.98
N TYR A 145 -15.60 4.55 -0.86
CA TYR A 145 -14.80 4.15 -2.01
C TYR A 145 -15.41 3.01 -2.84
N VAL A 146 -16.36 2.25 -2.26
CA VAL A 146 -17.06 1.19 -2.99
C VAL A 146 -17.97 1.80 -4.04
N THR A 147 -17.83 1.34 -5.29
CA THR A 147 -18.58 1.84 -6.43
C THR A 147 -19.60 0.81 -6.95
N MET A 148 -20.60 1.31 -7.72
CA MET A 148 -21.61 0.49 -8.42
C MET A 148 -21.33 0.40 -9.92
N THR A 149 -20.08 0.59 -10.37
CA THR A 149 -19.72 0.55 -11.79
C THR A 149 -19.45 -0.86 -12.29
N ASP A 150 -18.82 -1.68 -11.44
CA ASP A 150 -18.39 -3.04 -11.78
C ASP A 150 -18.61 -4.01 -10.60
N GLY A 151 -18.58 -5.31 -10.90
CA GLY A 151 -18.67 -6.36 -9.91
C GLY A 151 -20.05 -6.57 -9.32
N SER A 152 -20.17 -6.56 -8.01
CA SER A 152 -21.41 -6.84 -7.27
C SER A 152 -21.83 -5.71 -6.31
N GLY A 153 -21.02 -4.65 -6.20
CA GLY A 153 -21.21 -3.58 -5.20
C GLY A 153 -20.78 -3.98 -3.78
N ILE A 154 -20.23 -5.18 -3.60
CA ILE A 154 -19.63 -5.64 -2.34
C ILE A 154 -18.18 -5.99 -2.62
N VAL A 155 -17.26 -5.34 -1.90
CA VAL A 155 -15.82 -5.56 -2.03
C VAL A 155 -15.33 -6.46 -0.91
N HIS A 156 -14.60 -7.50 -1.27
CA HIS A 156 -13.87 -8.33 -0.32
C HIS A 156 -12.65 -7.57 0.21
N ILE A 157 -12.40 -7.64 1.52
CA ILE A 157 -11.34 -6.90 2.20
C ILE A 157 -10.28 -7.84 2.76
N ALA A 158 -9.04 -7.62 2.32
CA ALA A 158 -7.84 -8.27 2.82
C ALA A 158 -6.81 -7.22 3.25
N PRO A 159 -6.72 -6.85 4.54
CA PRO A 159 -5.98 -5.68 5.03
C PRO A 159 -4.48 -5.69 4.72
N ALA A 160 -3.91 -6.85 4.37
CA ALA A 160 -2.50 -6.96 3.99
C ALA A 160 -2.22 -6.60 2.53
N PHE A 161 -3.23 -6.50 1.64
CA PHE A 161 -3.03 -6.48 0.19
C PHE A 161 -3.73 -5.33 -0.54
N GLY A 162 -4.27 -4.35 0.20
CA GLY A 162 -4.86 -3.14 -0.33
C GLY A 162 -4.65 -1.96 0.61
N GLU A 163 -4.34 -0.77 0.07
CA GLU A 163 -4.18 0.44 0.89
C GLU A 163 -5.52 0.85 1.50
N ASP A 164 -6.59 0.88 0.70
CA ASP A 164 -7.95 1.13 1.19
C ASP A 164 -8.41 0.03 2.13
N ASP A 165 -8.15 -1.24 1.83
CA ASP A 165 -8.46 -2.37 2.70
C ASP A 165 -7.84 -2.20 4.09
N ASN A 166 -6.55 -1.81 4.14
CA ASN A 166 -5.86 -1.57 5.40
C ASN A 166 -6.44 -0.37 6.15
N ARG A 167 -6.73 0.73 5.45
CA ARG A 167 -7.33 1.93 6.03
C ARG A 167 -8.69 1.62 6.66
N VAL A 168 -9.62 1.06 5.88
CA VAL A 168 -10.97 0.77 6.36
C VAL A 168 -10.99 -0.27 7.47
N CYS A 169 -10.08 -1.25 7.44
CA CYS A 169 -9.93 -2.21 8.53
C CYS A 169 -9.49 -1.53 9.84
N ARG A 170 -8.52 -0.62 9.78
CA ARG A 170 -8.07 0.14 10.96
C ARG A 170 -9.17 1.04 11.53
N GLU A 171 -9.92 1.72 10.68
CA GLU A 171 -11.04 2.60 11.07
C GLU A 171 -12.21 1.84 11.69
N ASN A 172 -12.40 0.57 11.31
CA ASN A 172 -13.48 -0.29 11.80
C ASN A 172 -13.01 -1.36 12.81
N ASP A 173 -11.80 -1.25 13.34
CA ASP A 173 -11.21 -2.19 14.31
C ASP A 173 -11.27 -3.66 13.85
N ILE A 174 -10.95 -3.92 12.58
CA ILE A 174 -10.77 -5.25 11.99
C ILE A 174 -9.31 -5.67 12.19
N PRO A 175 -9.03 -6.94 12.57
CA PRO A 175 -7.66 -7.43 12.76
C PRO A 175 -6.86 -7.47 11.46
N PHE A 176 -5.59 -7.84 11.55
CA PHE A 176 -4.68 -7.94 10.43
C PHE A 176 -4.14 -9.37 10.32
N VAL A 177 -4.19 -9.95 9.11
CA VAL A 177 -3.52 -11.22 8.78
C VAL A 177 -2.77 -11.09 7.46
N ASN A 178 -1.68 -11.84 7.33
CA ASN A 178 -0.90 -11.93 6.11
C ASN A 178 -0.47 -13.39 5.89
N PHE A 179 -1.04 -14.03 4.87
CA PHE A 179 -0.72 -15.41 4.47
C PHE A 179 0.16 -15.49 3.22
N VAL A 180 0.91 -14.44 2.93
CA VAL A 180 1.87 -14.39 1.83
C VAL A 180 3.23 -13.95 2.38
N ASP A 181 4.29 -14.63 1.98
CA ASP A 181 5.66 -14.31 2.39
C ASP A 181 6.29 -13.19 1.53
N THR A 182 7.52 -12.83 1.84
CA THR A 182 8.27 -11.79 1.11
C THR A 182 8.68 -12.19 -0.31
N GLN A 183 8.61 -13.46 -0.68
CA GLN A 183 8.80 -13.94 -2.04
C GLN A 183 7.49 -13.92 -2.85
N GLY A 184 6.38 -13.50 -2.24
CA GLY A 184 5.06 -13.50 -2.85
C GLY A 184 4.44 -14.90 -2.92
N CYS A 185 4.85 -15.82 -2.04
CA CYS A 185 4.34 -17.17 -1.98
C CYS A 185 3.42 -17.35 -0.77
N MET A 186 2.43 -18.21 -0.91
CA MET A 186 1.50 -18.56 0.17
C MET A 186 2.27 -19.21 1.34
N THR A 187 1.93 -18.82 2.58
CA THR A 187 2.58 -19.37 3.79
C THR A 187 2.09 -20.77 4.15
N ALA A 188 2.80 -21.40 5.08
CA ALA A 188 2.45 -22.72 5.62
C ALA A 188 1.11 -22.77 6.37
N ASP A 189 0.54 -21.63 6.72
CA ASP A 189 -0.80 -21.54 7.34
C ASP A 189 -1.94 -21.81 6.36
N THR A 190 -1.66 -21.84 5.06
CA THR A 190 -2.65 -22.08 4.00
C THR A 190 -2.59 -23.52 3.47
N LYS A 191 -3.53 -23.88 2.60
CA LYS A 191 -3.52 -25.15 1.87
C LYS A 191 -2.44 -25.25 0.78
N TRP A 192 -1.81 -24.12 0.42
CA TRP A 192 -0.94 -23.99 -0.76
C TRP A 192 0.45 -23.41 -0.43
N PRO A 193 1.17 -23.96 0.56
CA PRO A 193 2.45 -23.41 1.01
C PRO A 193 3.48 -23.38 -0.13
N GLY A 194 4.19 -22.25 -0.26
CA GLY A 194 5.23 -22.04 -1.26
C GLY A 194 4.74 -21.77 -2.69
N VAL A 195 3.43 -21.79 -2.95
CA VAL A 195 2.87 -21.45 -4.26
C VAL A 195 2.87 -19.93 -4.45
N PHE A 196 3.40 -19.45 -5.58
CA PHE A 196 3.36 -18.03 -5.92
C PHE A 196 1.91 -17.55 -6.09
N VAL A 197 1.59 -16.36 -5.61
CA VAL A 197 0.20 -15.88 -5.51
C VAL A 197 -0.57 -15.90 -6.84
N LYS A 198 0.07 -15.59 -7.96
CA LYS A 198 -0.61 -15.65 -9.27
C LYS A 198 -0.95 -17.07 -9.71
N ASP A 199 -0.15 -18.04 -9.29
CA ASP A 199 -0.45 -19.48 -9.53
C ASP A 199 -1.50 -19.98 -8.53
N ALA A 200 -1.54 -19.39 -7.34
CA ALA A 200 -2.53 -19.72 -6.31
C ALA A 200 -3.97 -19.29 -6.69
N ASP A 201 -4.16 -18.30 -7.56
CA ASP A 201 -5.48 -17.89 -8.04
C ASP A 201 -6.32 -19.07 -8.52
N LYS A 202 -5.73 -19.92 -9.35
CA LYS A 202 -6.42 -21.12 -9.89
C LYS A 202 -6.80 -22.09 -8.78
N LEU A 203 -5.88 -22.36 -7.86
CA LEU A 203 -6.07 -23.33 -6.77
C LEU A 203 -7.14 -22.84 -5.78
N VAL A 204 -7.16 -21.54 -5.47
CA VAL A 204 -8.19 -20.92 -4.64
C VAL A 204 -9.57 -21.05 -5.29
N LEU A 205 -9.66 -20.75 -6.59
CA LEU A 205 -10.93 -20.85 -7.32
C LEU A 205 -11.43 -22.31 -7.45
N GLU A 206 -10.54 -23.29 -7.64
CA GLU A 206 -10.86 -24.70 -7.64
C GLU A 206 -11.43 -25.14 -6.28
N ASP A 207 -10.80 -24.78 -5.16
CA ASP A 207 -11.29 -25.07 -3.80
C ASP A 207 -12.67 -24.46 -3.55
N LEU A 208 -12.87 -23.20 -3.92
CA LEU A 208 -14.17 -22.53 -3.78
C LEU A 208 -15.25 -23.17 -4.63
N LYS A 209 -14.91 -23.63 -5.83
CA LYS A 209 -15.84 -24.34 -6.73
C LYS A 209 -16.26 -25.67 -6.14
N GLU A 210 -15.31 -26.45 -5.63
CA GLU A 210 -15.60 -27.74 -4.97
C GLU A 210 -16.53 -27.59 -3.76
N ARG A 211 -16.38 -26.50 -3.01
CA ARG A 211 -17.23 -26.17 -1.85
C ARG A 211 -18.55 -25.47 -2.22
N GLY A 212 -18.81 -25.22 -3.51
CA GLY A 212 -20.00 -24.52 -3.98
C GLY A 212 -20.07 -23.04 -3.61
N LEU A 213 -18.93 -22.40 -3.30
CA LEU A 213 -18.80 -20.99 -2.90
C LEU A 213 -18.34 -20.09 -4.04
N LEU A 214 -17.94 -20.64 -5.18
CA LEU A 214 -17.66 -19.88 -6.41
C LEU A 214 -18.95 -19.72 -7.21
N PHE A 215 -19.47 -18.50 -7.29
CA PHE A 215 -20.66 -18.20 -8.10
C PHE A 215 -20.33 -18.16 -9.60
N ALA A 216 -19.28 -17.39 -9.98
CA ALA A 216 -18.80 -17.32 -11.35
C ALA A 216 -17.32 -16.93 -11.39
N ALA A 217 -16.63 -17.42 -12.43
CA ALA A 217 -15.28 -16.97 -12.79
C ALA A 217 -15.32 -16.46 -14.22
N VAL A 218 -14.96 -15.17 -14.41
CA VAL A 218 -15.07 -14.50 -15.71
C VAL A 218 -13.76 -13.83 -16.11
N PRO A 219 -13.38 -13.90 -17.40
CA PRO A 219 -12.22 -13.15 -17.89
C PRO A 219 -12.46 -11.65 -17.71
N PHE A 220 -11.48 -10.96 -17.14
CA PHE A 220 -11.49 -9.52 -16.93
C PHE A 220 -10.21 -8.90 -17.44
N ALA A 221 -10.34 -7.91 -18.32
CA ALA A 221 -9.22 -7.16 -18.85
C ALA A 221 -9.05 -5.86 -18.06
N HIS A 222 -7.85 -5.65 -17.52
CA HIS A 222 -7.55 -4.46 -16.74
C HIS A 222 -6.07 -4.12 -16.81
N ASP A 223 -5.72 -2.90 -16.42
CA ASP A 223 -4.34 -2.48 -16.29
C ASP A 223 -3.78 -2.98 -14.95
N TYR A 224 -2.66 -3.70 -15.00
CA TYR A 224 -1.99 -4.26 -13.82
C TYR A 224 -0.54 -3.78 -13.77
N PRO A 225 -0.01 -3.40 -12.60
CA PRO A 225 1.35 -2.90 -12.47
C PRO A 225 2.37 -4.06 -12.43
N PHE A 226 3.44 -3.90 -13.20
CA PHE A 226 4.61 -4.76 -13.21
C PHE A 226 5.85 -3.99 -12.74
N CYS A 227 6.82 -4.70 -12.23
CA CYS A 227 8.10 -4.10 -11.87
C CYS A 227 8.82 -3.59 -13.14
N TRP A 228 9.05 -2.30 -13.23
CA TRP A 228 9.74 -1.66 -14.36
C TRP A 228 11.14 -2.24 -14.63
N ARG A 229 11.76 -2.88 -13.64
CA ARG A 229 13.13 -3.44 -13.72
C ARG A 229 13.16 -4.91 -14.15
N CYS A 230 12.30 -5.76 -13.60
CA CYS A 230 12.37 -7.21 -13.77
C CYS A 230 11.10 -7.83 -14.33
N ASP A 231 10.11 -7.01 -14.64
CA ASP A 231 8.84 -7.41 -15.26
C ASP A 231 8.00 -8.42 -14.45
N THR A 232 8.25 -8.49 -13.15
CA THR A 232 7.44 -9.31 -12.23
C THR A 232 6.17 -8.54 -11.86
N PRO A 233 4.99 -9.18 -11.81
CA PRO A 233 3.77 -8.54 -11.31
C PRO A 233 3.98 -8.05 -9.89
N LEU A 234 3.55 -6.81 -9.62
CA LEU A 234 3.66 -6.20 -8.30
C LEU A 234 2.55 -6.70 -7.38
N LEU A 235 2.85 -6.76 -6.11
CA LEU A 235 1.87 -7.02 -5.05
C LEU A 235 1.72 -5.75 -4.20
N TYR A 236 0.53 -5.45 -3.74
CA TYR A 236 0.38 -4.56 -2.59
C TYR A 236 0.74 -5.38 -1.35
N TYR A 237 1.74 -4.93 -0.59
CA TYR A 237 2.32 -5.75 0.47
C TYR A 237 2.72 -4.90 1.69
N PRO A 238 2.50 -5.39 2.92
CA PRO A 238 2.85 -4.68 4.14
C PRO A 238 4.37 -4.66 4.34
N ARG A 239 4.97 -3.48 4.22
CA ARG A 239 6.40 -3.29 4.46
C ARG A 239 6.66 -2.13 5.39
N PRO A 240 7.58 -2.28 6.35
CA PRO A 240 8.14 -1.13 7.04
C PRO A 240 8.93 -0.30 6.03
N THR A 241 8.58 0.97 5.89
CA THR A 241 9.22 1.90 4.96
C THR A 241 9.43 3.24 5.67
N TRP A 242 10.58 3.87 5.45
CA TRP A 242 10.82 5.23 5.93
C TRP A 242 10.09 6.22 5.06
N TYR A 243 9.33 7.11 5.69
CA TYR A 243 8.51 8.11 5.02
C TYR A 243 8.94 9.52 5.38
N ILE A 244 8.88 10.42 4.39
CA ILE A 244 8.84 11.86 4.63
C ILE A 244 7.38 12.30 4.66
N LYS A 245 6.97 12.98 5.73
CA LYS A 245 5.61 13.47 5.96
C LYS A 245 5.33 14.70 5.06
N MET A 246 5.12 14.45 3.76
CA MET A 246 4.86 15.51 2.77
C MET A 246 3.51 16.19 3.02
N THR A 247 2.55 15.49 3.60
CA THR A 247 1.24 16.02 4.00
C THR A 247 1.36 17.19 4.99
N ALA A 248 2.42 17.24 5.81
CA ALA A 248 2.66 18.35 6.74
C ALA A 248 3.01 19.68 6.06
N VAL A 249 3.48 19.64 4.82
CA VAL A 249 3.89 20.83 4.04
C VAL A 249 2.99 21.08 2.82
N ARG A 250 1.93 20.30 2.64
CA ARG A 250 1.00 20.37 1.51
C ARG A 250 0.53 21.79 1.21
N ASP A 251 -0.01 22.48 2.22
CA ASP A 251 -0.58 23.82 2.04
C ASP A 251 0.48 24.86 1.63
N GLN A 252 1.72 24.65 2.08
CA GLN A 252 2.83 25.51 1.67
C GLN A 252 3.25 25.22 0.22
N LEU A 253 3.28 23.95 -0.19
CA LEU A 253 3.57 23.55 -1.57
C LEU A 253 2.52 24.14 -2.53
N VAL A 254 1.24 24.03 -2.20
CA VAL A 254 0.14 24.62 -3.00
C VAL A 254 0.29 26.13 -3.10
N ARG A 255 0.57 26.83 -1.98
CA ARG A 255 0.81 28.29 -2.02
C ARG A 255 2.00 28.66 -2.90
N ASN A 256 3.11 27.94 -2.78
CA ASN A 256 4.31 28.19 -3.58
C ASN A 256 4.05 27.96 -5.08
N ASN A 257 3.34 26.89 -5.44
CA ASN A 257 2.95 26.60 -6.82
C ASN A 257 2.18 27.76 -7.48
N ARG A 258 1.31 28.42 -6.73
CA ARG A 258 0.53 29.57 -7.24
C ARG A 258 1.39 30.79 -7.59
N THR A 259 2.60 30.91 -7.03
CA THR A 259 3.55 31.99 -7.35
C THR A 259 4.35 31.73 -8.63
N ILE A 260 4.33 30.52 -9.18
CA ILE A 260 5.08 30.15 -10.36
C ILE A 260 4.33 30.60 -11.62
N ASN A 261 5.09 31.15 -12.58
CA ASN A 261 4.57 31.42 -13.92
C ASN A 261 4.70 30.18 -14.80
N TRP A 262 3.62 29.39 -14.86
CA TRP A 262 3.56 28.15 -15.64
C TRP A 262 3.34 28.44 -17.13
N LEU A 263 4.03 27.68 -17.99
CA LEU A 263 3.83 27.69 -19.43
C LEU A 263 3.65 26.24 -19.93
N PRO A 264 2.44 25.82 -20.31
CA PRO A 264 1.19 26.59 -20.33
C PRO A 264 0.57 26.79 -18.93
N ASP A 265 -0.16 27.88 -18.74
CA ASP A 265 -0.70 28.31 -17.43
C ASP A 265 -1.69 27.32 -16.78
N ASN A 266 -2.42 26.55 -17.60
CA ASN A 266 -3.37 25.54 -17.12
C ASN A 266 -2.74 24.40 -16.29
N ILE A 267 -1.41 24.24 -16.32
CA ILE A 267 -0.71 23.27 -15.46
C ILE A 267 -0.79 23.66 -13.99
N LYS A 268 -0.78 24.97 -13.69
CA LYS A 268 -0.74 25.53 -12.35
C LYS A 268 -1.85 25.00 -11.43
N GLU A 269 -3.09 25.19 -11.79
CA GLU A 269 -4.26 24.72 -11.03
C GLU A 269 -4.74 23.33 -11.51
N GLY A 270 -4.35 22.94 -12.73
CA GLY A 270 -4.65 21.64 -13.30
C GLY A 270 -3.73 20.54 -12.77
N ARG A 271 -2.92 19.93 -13.66
CA ARG A 271 -2.12 18.72 -13.32
C ARG A 271 -1.24 18.91 -12.08
N MET A 272 -0.50 20.02 -11.96
CA MET A 272 0.39 20.24 -10.82
C MET A 272 -0.39 20.62 -9.56
N GLY A 273 -1.37 21.53 -9.68
CA GLY A 273 -2.20 21.94 -8.54
C GLY A 273 -2.92 20.76 -7.91
N VAL A 274 -3.65 20.00 -8.70
CA VAL A 274 -4.38 18.79 -8.25
C VAL A 274 -3.42 17.76 -7.62
N TRP A 275 -2.22 17.54 -8.21
CA TRP A 275 -1.23 16.64 -7.65
C TRP A 275 -0.73 17.08 -6.27
N LEU A 276 -0.46 18.40 -6.09
CA LEU A 276 -0.01 18.94 -4.80
C LEU A 276 -1.12 18.94 -3.74
N GLU A 277 -2.37 19.19 -4.12
CA GLU A 277 -3.51 19.12 -3.22
C GLU A 277 -3.75 17.70 -2.69
N ASN A 278 -3.42 16.69 -3.49
CA ASN A 278 -3.54 15.28 -3.14
C ASN A 278 -2.19 14.63 -2.79
N VAL A 279 -1.19 15.43 -2.38
CA VAL A 279 0.12 14.88 -2.04
C VAL A 279 0.05 13.88 -0.89
N HIS A 280 0.67 12.73 -1.08
CA HIS A 280 0.84 11.69 -0.07
C HIS A 280 2.25 11.74 0.55
N ASP A 281 2.41 11.12 1.72
CA ASP A 281 3.71 10.98 2.34
C ASP A 281 4.63 10.12 1.46
N TRP A 282 5.86 10.59 1.27
CA TRP A 282 6.81 9.98 0.34
C TRP A 282 7.56 8.82 0.98
N GLY A 283 7.38 7.61 0.44
CA GLY A 283 8.17 6.43 0.79
C GLY A 283 9.61 6.56 0.29
N LEU A 284 10.51 6.88 1.21
CA LEU A 284 11.89 7.25 0.93
C LEU A 284 12.83 6.06 0.81
N SER A 285 12.62 4.99 1.58
CA SER A 285 13.57 3.87 1.65
C SER A 285 13.36 2.83 0.55
N ARG A 286 14.48 2.22 0.12
CA ARG A 286 14.52 1.09 -0.81
C ARG A 286 15.38 -0.02 -0.22
N GLU A 287 14.87 -1.24 -0.25
CA GLU A 287 15.57 -2.45 0.20
C GLU A 287 16.49 -2.96 -0.94
N ARG A 288 17.52 -2.18 -1.23
CA ARG A 288 18.53 -2.50 -2.27
C ARG A 288 19.91 -2.51 -1.68
N TYR A 289 20.81 -3.23 -2.33
CA TYR A 289 22.21 -3.27 -1.88
C TYR A 289 22.94 -1.97 -2.24
N TRP A 290 22.85 -1.53 -3.50
CA TRP A 290 23.56 -0.35 -4.00
C TRP A 290 22.64 0.88 -4.13
N GLY A 291 23.12 1.99 -3.67
CA GLY A 291 22.50 3.30 -3.68
C GLY A 291 23.01 4.14 -2.51
N THR A 292 22.54 5.37 -2.39
CA THR A 292 22.87 6.26 -1.27
C THR A 292 22.30 5.69 0.05
N PRO A 293 23.13 5.26 1.01
CA PRO A 293 22.62 4.67 2.26
C PRO A 293 21.83 5.67 3.10
N LEU A 294 20.72 5.23 3.66
CA LEU A 294 19.99 6.04 4.66
C LEU A 294 20.86 6.24 5.90
N PRO A 295 21.11 7.49 6.32
CA PRO A 295 21.97 7.78 7.48
C PRO A 295 21.21 7.62 8.81
N ILE A 296 20.49 6.51 8.98
CA ILE A 296 19.64 6.21 10.13
C ILE A 296 20.23 5.03 10.89
N TRP A 297 20.43 5.20 12.19
CA TRP A 297 20.83 4.15 13.12
C TRP A 297 19.69 3.84 14.09
N ARG A 298 19.53 2.58 14.45
CA ARG A 298 18.50 2.09 15.35
C ARG A 298 19.08 1.13 16.39
N CYS A 299 18.65 1.26 17.65
CA CYS A 299 18.96 0.30 18.71
C CYS A 299 17.85 -0.76 18.87
N GLU A 300 18.12 -1.77 19.69
CA GLU A 300 17.16 -2.84 20.00
C GLU A 300 15.89 -2.33 20.69
N GLU A 301 15.97 -1.25 21.47
CA GLU A 301 14.81 -0.61 22.10
C GLU A 301 13.95 0.20 21.11
N GLY A 302 14.37 0.30 19.86
CA GLY A 302 13.64 1.01 18.81
C GLY A 302 13.97 2.50 18.70
N HIS A 303 14.84 3.07 19.53
CA HIS A 303 15.29 4.46 19.38
C HIS A 303 16.02 4.63 18.06
N ILE A 304 15.84 5.78 17.43
CA ILE A 304 16.46 6.14 16.15
C ILE A 304 17.33 7.39 16.28
N HIS A 305 18.43 7.40 15.54
CA HIS A 305 19.25 8.59 15.38
C HIS A 305 19.65 8.77 13.92
N VAL A 306 19.60 10.00 13.44
CA VAL A 306 19.96 10.34 12.05
C VAL A 306 21.26 11.14 12.04
N ILE A 307 22.28 10.56 11.45
CA ILE A 307 23.61 11.19 11.32
C ILE A 307 23.57 12.24 10.19
N GLY A 308 24.06 13.44 10.46
CA GLY A 308 24.06 14.56 9.52
C GLY A 308 25.43 14.89 8.91
N SER A 309 26.53 14.32 9.45
CA SER A 309 27.88 14.58 8.94
C SER A 309 28.86 13.44 9.29
N ARG A 310 29.98 13.38 8.58
CA ARG A 310 31.10 12.47 8.92
C ARG A 310 31.65 12.73 10.32
N GLN A 311 31.71 14.01 10.71
CA GLN A 311 32.21 14.40 12.03
C GLN A 311 31.31 13.85 13.15
N GLU A 312 29.99 14.00 13.03
CA GLU A 312 29.03 13.46 13.98
C GLU A 312 29.11 11.91 14.04
N LEU A 313 29.26 11.24 12.89
CA LEU A 313 29.43 9.80 12.85
C LEU A 313 30.66 9.35 13.66
N LYS A 314 31.80 10.05 13.51
CA LYS A 314 33.03 9.77 14.27
C LYS A 314 32.86 9.98 15.77
N GLU A 315 32.18 11.07 16.15
CA GLU A 315 31.97 11.41 17.56
C GLU A 315 31.03 10.42 18.28
N MET A 316 30.06 9.87 17.56
CA MET A 316 29.09 8.93 18.12
C MET A 316 29.49 7.46 17.99
N ALA A 317 30.45 7.14 17.13
CA ALA A 317 30.87 5.77 16.88
C ALA A 317 31.45 5.09 18.14
N ILE A 318 31.14 3.80 18.31
CA ILE A 318 31.68 2.97 19.43
C ILE A 318 33.14 2.62 19.22
N GLY A 319 33.60 2.64 17.96
CA GLY A 319 34.98 2.32 17.59
C GLY A 319 35.60 3.39 16.68
N PRO A 320 36.87 3.23 16.28
CA PRO A 320 37.50 4.19 15.39
C PRO A 320 36.88 4.20 14.00
N VAL A 321 36.68 5.39 13.46
CA VAL A 321 36.17 5.62 12.09
C VAL A 321 37.29 6.28 11.28
N ALA A 322 37.65 5.69 10.16
CA ALA A 322 38.68 6.23 9.27
C ALA A 322 38.25 7.56 8.64
N ASP A 323 39.21 8.45 8.38
CA ASP A 323 38.94 9.75 7.76
C ASP A 323 38.41 9.63 6.34
N ASP A 324 38.84 8.61 5.63
CA ASP A 324 38.46 8.25 4.26
C ASP A 324 37.36 7.18 4.19
N LEU A 325 36.61 6.97 5.29
CA LEU A 325 35.53 5.98 5.30
C LEU A 325 34.65 6.09 4.05
N GLU A 326 34.53 5.00 3.31
CA GLU A 326 33.55 4.86 2.23
C GLU A 326 32.15 4.80 2.80
N LEU A 327 31.26 5.72 2.37
CA LEU A 327 29.91 5.85 2.92
C LEU A 327 28.90 4.89 2.28
N HIS A 328 29.30 4.07 1.29
CA HIS A 328 28.46 3.03 0.72
C HIS A 328 28.51 1.74 1.56
N ARG A 329 27.57 0.86 1.26
CA ARG A 329 27.58 -0.51 1.78
C ARG A 329 28.74 -1.31 1.17
N PRO A 330 29.38 -2.22 1.90
CA PRO A 330 29.09 -2.63 3.28
C PRO A 330 29.78 -1.78 4.35
N TYR A 331 30.62 -0.83 3.98
CA TYR A 331 31.56 -0.15 4.86
C TYR A 331 30.86 0.64 5.97
N VAL A 332 29.88 1.47 5.61
CA VAL A 332 29.11 2.27 6.58
C VAL A 332 28.22 1.40 7.48
N ASP A 333 27.78 0.22 7.02
CA ASP A 333 26.95 -0.71 7.78
C ASP A 333 27.71 -1.32 8.97
N ALA A 334 29.05 -1.38 8.90
CA ALA A 334 29.90 -1.88 9.97
C ALA A 334 30.04 -0.90 11.16
N ILE A 335 29.64 0.37 10.97
CA ILE A 335 29.81 1.39 12.01
C ILE A 335 28.62 1.35 12.98
N GLN A 336 28.91 1.03 14.23
CA GLN A 336 27.96 1.15 15.32
C GLN A 336 28.14 2.49 16.05
N ILE A 337 27.04 3.10 16.46
CA ILE A 337 27.06 4.31 17.26
C ILE A 337 26.41 4.06 18.62
N LYS A 338 26.70 4.90 19.59
CA LYS A 338 26.09 4.83 20.92
C LYS A 338 24.73 5.54 20.91
N CYS A 339 23.69 4.85 21.36
CA CYS A 339 22.35 5.43 21.47
C CYS A 339 22.37 6.58 22.48
N PRO A 340 21.91 7.80 22.11
CA PRO A 340 21.89 8.93 23.01
C PRO A 340 20.84 8.79 24.12
N GLU A 341 19.81 7.94 23.93
CA GLU A 341 18.72 7.75 24.88
C GLU A 341 18.97 6.63 25.89
N CYS A 342 19.40 5.44 25.43
CA CYS A 342 19.59 4.27 26.29
C CYS A 342 21.02 3.79 26.43
N GLY A 343 21.98 4.39 25.72
CA GLY A 343 23.40 4.04 25.76
C GLY A 343 23.77 2.72 25.05
N LYS A 344 22.80 1.94 24.56
CA LYS A 344 23.05 0.68 23.85
C LYS A 344 23.62 0.93 22.45
N PRO A 345 24.29 -0.08 21.84
CA PRO A 345 24.70 0.03 20.45
C PRO A 345 23.51 0.23 19.50
N MET A 346 23.71 1.06 18.50
CA MET A 346 22.80 1.24 17.37
C MET A 346 23.50 0.76 16.10
N THR A 347 22.76 0.07 15.25
CA THR A 347 23.18 -0.35 13.92
C THR A 347 22.45 0.46 12.86
N ARG A 348 23.11 0.70 11.72
CA ARG A 348 22.48 1.38 10.60
C ARG A 348 21.36 0.52 9.99
N VAL A 349 20.23 1.14 9.63
CA VAL A 349 19.22 0.49 8.82
C VAL A 349 19.78 0.19 7.43
N THR A 350 19.52 -1.01 6.89
CA THR A 350 20.20 -1.47 5.65
C THR A 350 19.66 -0.84 4.37
N ASP A 351 18.58 -0.08 4.47
CA ASP A 351 17.95 0.60 3.33
C ASP A 351 18.85 1.66 2.68
N VAL A 352 18.60 1.92 1.40
CA VAL A 352 19.14 3.04 0.64
C VAL A 352 18.04 4.07 0.33
N ILE A 353 18.43 5.28 -0.01
CA ILE A 353 17.51 6.36 -0.37
C ILE A 353 16.95 6.12 -1.78
N ASP A 354 15.70 6.52 -2.01
CA ASP A 354 15.10 6.63 -3.33
C ASP A 354 15.93 7.58 -4.21
N CYS A 355 16.32 7.14 -5.41
CA CYS A 355 17.12 7.94 -6.34
C CYS A 355 16.47 9.31 -6.71
N TRP A 356 15.16 9.40 -6.63
CA TRP A 356 14.44 10.66 -6.82
C TRP A 356 14.69 11.69 -5.71
N TYR A 357 15.09 11.25 -4.52
CA TYR A 357 15.55 12.15 -3.49
C TYR A 357 16.89 12.80 -3.85
N ASP A 358 17.82 12.02 -4.40
CA ASP A 358 19.12 12.52 -4.84
C ASP A 358 18.95 13.58 -5.93
N SER A 359 18.14 13.30 -6.97
CA SER A 359 17.87 14.28 -8.03
C SER A 359 17.10 15.49 -7.54
N GLY A 360 16.08 15.30 -6.70
CA GLY A 360 15.27 16.37 -6.12
C GLY A 360 16.04 17.28 -5.14
N SER A 361 17.18 16.82 -4.61
CA SER A 361 18.05 17.63 -3.73
C SER A 361 19.02 18.54 -4.48
N MET A 362 19.24 18.34 -5.78
CA MET A 362 20.23 19.06 -6.57
C MET A 362 20.10 20.58 -6.55
N PRO A 363 18.90 21.20 -6.47
CA PRO A 363 18.79 22.64 -6.36
C PRO A 363 19.61 23.28 -5.24
N PHE A 364 19.85 22.56 -4.13
CA PHE A 364 20.70 23.02 -3.02
C PHE A 364 21.99 22.20 -2.87
N ALA A 365 21.96 20.90 -3.18
CA ALA A 365 23.09 20.00 -2.98
C ALA A 365 24.28 20.35 -3.89
N GLN A 366 24.06 20.82 -5.12
CA GLN A 366 25.12 21.25 -6.04
C GLN A 366 25.98 22.40 -5.47
N TRP A 367 25.45 23.17 -4.54
CA TRP A 367 26.16 24.26 -3.86
C TRP A 367 26.80 23.85 -2.54
N HIS A 368 26.61 22.62 -2.12
CA HIS A 368 26.95 22.11 -0.79
C HIS A 368 26.30 22.97 0.34
N TYR A 369 25.12 23.55 0.03
CA TYR A 369 24.33 24.32 0.99
C TYR A 369 23.74 23.40 2.08
N PRO A 370 23.72 23.79 3.38
CA PRO A 370 24.05 25.12 3.91
C PRO A 370 25.51 25.28 4.38
N PHE A 371 26.40 24.32 4.12
CA PHE A 371 27.76 24.27 4.67
C PHE A 371 28.73 25.19 3.92
N GLU A 372 28.56 25.27 2.61
CA GLU A 372 29.38 26.10 1.72
C GLU A 372 28.51 26.93 0.75
N ASN A 373 29.10 27.90 0.09
CA ASN A 373 28.49 28.67 -1.02
C ASN A 373 27.11 29.27 -0.70
N LYS A 374 26.83 29.60 0.55
CA LYS A 374 25.56 30.12 1.01
C LYS A 374 25.15 31.40 0.26
N ASP A 375 26.08 32.30 0.06
CA ASP A 375 25.89 33.56 -0.65
C ASP A 375 25.53 33.37 -2.14
N ILE A 376 26.10 32.33 -2.77
CA ILE A 376 25.78 31.96 -4.14
C ILE A 376 24.39 31.32 -4.19
N PHE A 377 24.09 30.40 -3.27
CA PHE A 377 22.79 29.77 -3.21
C PHE A 377 21.66 30.78 -3.02
N GLU A 378 21.78 31.70 -2.07
CA GLU A 378 20.76 32.72 -1.77
C GLU A 378 20.47 33.65 -2.98
N LYS A 379 21.44 33.82 -3.89
CA LYS A 379 21.26 34.57 -5.14
C LYS A 379 20.69 33.77 -6.30
N ARG A 380 20.80 32.44 -6.24
CA ARG A 380 20.44 31.51 -7.33
C ARG A 380 19.19 30.70 -7.07
N PHE A 381 18.75 30.64 -5.82
CA PHE A 381 17.54 29.89 -5.44
C PHE A 381 16.41 30.88 -5.02
N PRO A 382 15.17 30.66 -5.47
CA PRO A 382 14.73 29.63 -6.43
C PRO A 382 15.24 29.91 -7.85
N ALA A 383 15.26 28.85 -8.69
CA ALA A 383 15.65 28.97 -10.09
C ALA A 383 14.74 29.94 -10.86
N ASN A 384 15.31 30.75 -11.76
CA ASN A 384 14.55 31.68 -12.60
C ASN A 384 13.74 30.98 -13.69
N PHE A 385 14.21 29.82 -14.14
CA PHE A 385 13.58 29.03 -15.20
C PHE A 385 13.86 27.53 -14.99
N ILE A 386 12.84 26.72 -15.16
CA ILE A 386 12.94 25.27 -15.15
C ILE A 386 12.18 24.73 -16.37
N SER A 387 12.77 23.79 -17.08
CA SER A 387 12.16 23.07 -18.19
C SER A 387 12.45 21.58 -18.05
N GLU A 388 11.45 20.73 -18.29
CA GLU A 388 11.55 19.27 -18.29
C GLU A 388 10.80 18.69 -19.51
#